data_70a31767b364da8aa8ff3726d5a4254b
#
_entry.id   70a31767b364da8aa8ff3726d5a4254b
#
_cell.length_a   1.000
_cell.length_b   1.000
_cell.length_c   1.000
_cell.angle_alpha   90.00
_cell.angle_beta   90.00
_cell.angle_gamma   90.00
#
_symmetry.space_group_name_H-M   'P 1'
#
loop_
_entity.id
_entity.type
_entity.pdbx_description
1 polymer ?
#
loop_
_entity_poly.entity_id
_entity_poly.type
_entity_poly.pdbx_seq_one_letter_code
_entity_poly.pdbx_strand_id
1 'polypeptide(L)'
;MIGTGRFARDIAATVDIRTAVSRALTPHVALGRVIMLVNPLSGGVGPNAASEAAGIFADYALEAAIIALEGGQFDVQVQQALDAGPDALFVLAGDGTARAVASRAGPAGPLIAPLPGGTMNMLPRALYGTSDWKSALRQALEEGAEQSVAGGEVSDGRIRESFFCAAILGAPALWAPAREAVREGKFGLAWAYGRRALRRAFSGRLRFSLDGRADRRAEALVLISPMISKAIDEHAGLEAAVMNTADALQAFRLAAHAVFDGWRQDPAVTTRSIQQATVRARSRIPSVIDGEPVLLRHVIKVRFIRTAFRALVPNPPTRAEGV
;
A
#
# COMPACT_ATOMS: atom_id res chain seq x y z
N MET A 1 -25.28 -25.63 18.10
CA MET A 1 -26.18 -24.79 17.29
C MET A 1 -26.37 -23.46 18.02
N ILE A 2 -25.54 -22.50 17.77
CA ILE A 2 -25.65 -21.13 18.33
C ILE A 2 -25.40 -20.18 17.16
N GLY A 3 -26.47 -19.61 16.63
CA GLY A 3 -26.73 -18.24 16.42
C GLY A 3 -25.96 -17.49 15.33
N THR A 4 -26.15 -17.85 14.04
CA THR A 4 -25.69 -17.04 12.88
C THR A 4 -26.59 -15.82 12.59
N GLY A 5 -27.61 -15.59 13.38
CA GLY A 5 -28.64 -14.57 13.13
C GLY A 5 -28.45 -13.19 13.77
N ARG A 6 -27.43 -13.00 14.62
CA ARG A 6 -27.23 -11.73 15.35
C ARG A 6 -26.22 -10.77 14.76
N PHE A 7 -25.31 -11.25 13.92
CA PHE A 7 -24.23 -10.44 13.37
C PHE A 7 -24.65 -9.37 12.34
N ALA A 8 -25.80 -9.56 11.69
CA ALA A 8 -26.27 -8.64 10.65
C ALA A 8 -26.99 -7.39 11.17
N ARG A 9 -27.30 -7.28 12.47
CA ARG A 9 -28.11 -6.18 13.01
C ARG A 9 -27.33 -5.02 13.61
N ASP A 10 -26.06 -5.20 13.92
CA ASP A 10 -25.26 -4.18 14.62
C ASP A 10 -24.25 -3.46 13.71
N ILE A 11 -24.21 -3.77 12.41
CA ILE A 11 -23.36 -3.04 11.45
C ILE A 11 -24.24 -1.97 10.80
N ALA A 12 -24.22 -0.78 11.33
CA ALA A 12 -24.89 0.39 10.74
C ALA A 12 -24.39 0.60 9.32
N ALA A 13 -25.30 0.56 8.34
CA ALA A 13 -25.08 0.70 6.90
C ALA A 13 -24.39 -0.49 6.20
N THR A 14 -24.79 -1.73 6.51
CA THR A 14 -24.44 -2.90 5.70
C THR A 14 -25.55 -3.14 4.66
N VAL A 15 -25.20 -3.10 3.38
CA VAL A 15 -26.10 -3.54 2.29
C VAL A 15 -25.85 -5.04 2.08
N ASP A 16 -26.78 -5.88 2.53
CA ASP A 16 -26.75 -7.33 2.30
C ASP A 16 -27.42 -7.62 0.95
N ILE A 17 -26.63 -8.08 -0.02
CA ILE A 17 -27.10 -8.39 -1.36
C ILE A 17 -27.29 -9.91 -1.47
N ARG A 18 -28.49 -10.41 -1.15
CA ARG A 18 -28.88 -11.78 -1.48
C ARG A 18 -29.57 -11.79 -2.84
N THR A 19 -28.86 -12.23 -3.85
CA THR A 19 -29.27 -12.11 -5.25
C THR A 19 -30.12 -13.29 -5.73
N ALA A 20 -31.15 -12.98 -6.52
CA ALA A 20 -31.94 -13.97 -7.25
C ALA A 20 -31.09 -14.63 -8.35
N VAL A 21 -30.98 -15.93 -8.29
CA VAL A 21 -30.21 -16.74 -9.24
C VAL A 21 -30.93 -16.78 -10.58
N SER A 22 -30.51 -15.97 -11.54
CA SER A 22 -30.80 -16.22 -12.97
C SER A 22 -29.76 -15.51 -13.84
N ARG A 23 -28.76 -16.24 -14.33
CA ARG A 23 -27.63 -15.79 -15.19
C ARG A 23 -26.53 -14.98 -14.49
N ALA A 24 -26.26 -15.22 -13.22
CA ALA A 24 -25.12 -14.57 -12.56
C ALA A 24 -23.79 -15.07 -13.14
N LEU A 25 -22.84 -14.14 -13.34
CA LEU A 25 -21.48 -14.45 -13.75
C LEU A 25 -20.76 -15.20 -12.63
N THR A 26 -19.90 -16.16 -12.98
CA THR A 26 -19.07 -16.87 -11.99
C THR A 26 -17.70 -16.23 -11.94
N PRO A 27 -17.20 -15.81 -10.76
CA PRO A 27 -15.83 -15.32 -10.62
C PRO A 27 -14.80 -16.36 -11.09
N HIS A 28 -13.66 -15.88 -11.63
CA HIS A 28 -12.60 -16.77 -12.09
C HIS A 28 -11.98 -17.58 -10.93
N VAL A 29 -11.74 -16.95 -9.80
CA VAL A 29 -11.44 -17.64 -8.53
C VAL A 29 -12.74 -17.98 -7.85
N ALA A 30 -12.85 -19.17 -7.26
CA ALA A 30 -14.02 -19.57 -6.50
C ALA A 30 -14.22 -18.66 -5.28
N LEU A 31 -15.09 -17.65 -5.41
CA LEU A 31 -15.46 -16.71 -4.37
C LEU A 31 -16.91 -16.98 -4.00
N GLY A 32 -17.18 -17.52 -2.81
CA GLY A 32 -18.53 -17.71 -2.27
C GLY A 32 -18.99 -16.48 -1.50
N ARG A 33 -18.13 -15.95 -0.63
CA ARG A 33 -18.43 -14.83 0.26
C ARG A 33 -17.35 -13.77 0.21
N VAL A 34 -17.76 -12.53 -0.09
CA VAL A 34 -16.85 -11.39 -0.14
C VAL A 34 -17.32 -10.24 0.74
N ILE A 35 -16.38 -9.46 1.24
CA ILE A 35 -16.68 -8.22 1.96
C ILE A 35 -15.97 -7.08 1.24
N MET A 36 -16.63 -5.94 1.10
CA MET A 36 -16.03 -4.72 0.60
C MET A 36 -16.02 -3.64 1.67
N LEU A 37 -14.83 -3.17 2.03
CA LEU A 37 -14.62 -2.01 2.88
C LEU A 37 -14.54 -0.77 1.99
N VAL A 38 -15.39 0.21 2.24
CA VAL A 38 -15.42 1.48 1.50
C VAL A 38 -15.07 2.61 2.46
N ASN A 39 -14.01 3.38 2.16
CA ASN A 39 -13.70 4.58 2.94
C ASN A 39 -14.26 5.83 2.23
N PRO A 40 -15.40 6.38 2.67
CA PRO A 40 -16.04 7.52 2.02
C PRO A 40 -15.22 8.81 2.13
N LEU A 41 -14.25 8.87 3.04
CA LEU A 41 -13.37 10.02 3.23
C LEU A 41 -12.18 10.04 2.27
N SER A 42 -11.99 8.98 1.48
CA SER A 42 -10.93 8.91 0.47
C SER A 42 -11.30 9.71 -0.77
N GLY A 43 -10.38 10.55 -1.25
CA GLY A 43 -10.67 11.54 -2.29
C GLY A 43 -11.07 11.01 -3.67
N GLY A 44 -10.84 9.72 -3.95
CA GLY A 44 -11.26 9.03 -5.18
C GLY A 44 -12.54 8.20 -5.01
N VAL A 45 -13.15 8.20 -3.81
CA VAL A 45 -14.38 7.47 -3.50
C VAL A 45 -15.56 8.42 -3.57
N GLY A 46 -16.45 8.22 -4.53
CA GLY A 46 -17.65 9.03 -4.66
C GLY A 46 -18.72 8.66 -3.62
N PRO A 47 -19.71 9.54 -3.38
CA PRO A 47 -20.75 9.31 -2.37
C PRO A 47 -21.62 8.09 -2.65
N ASN A 48 -21.72 7.67 -3.92
CA ASN A 48 -22.53 6.53 -4.36
C ASN A 48 -21.72 5.24 -4.50
N ALA A 49 -20.43 5.22 -4.11
CA ALA A 49 -19.54 4.10 -4.35
C ALA A 49 -20.06 2.77 -3.79
N ALA A 50 -20.69 2.80 -2.61
CA ALA A 50 -21.25 1.59 -2.01
C ALA A 50 -22.42 1.03 -2.83
N SER A 51 -23.36 1.88 -3.30
CA SER A 51 -24.47 1.44 -4.13
C SER A 51 -24.04 1.00 -5.53
N GLU A 52 -23.03 1.66 -6.10
CA GLU A 52 -22.45 1.28 -7.39
C GLU A 52 -21.72 -0.06 -7.30
N ALA A 53 -20.98 -0.30 -6.21
CA ALA A 53 -20.34 -1.58 -5.95
C ALA A 53 -21.39 -2.70 -5.73
N ALA A 54 -22.47 -2.40 -5.01
CA ALA A 54 -23.58 -3.33 -4.84
C ALA A 54 -24.18 -3.75 -6.19
N GLY A 55 -24.36 -2.79 -7.09
CA GLY A 55 -24.82 -3.07 -8.46
C GLY A 55 -23.85 -3.99 -9.22
N ILE A 56 -22.56 -3.78 -9.09
CA ILE A 56 -21.56 -4.65 -9.75
C ILE A 56 -21.60 -6.07 -9.14
N PHE A 57 -21.59 -6.20 -7.82
CA PHE A 57 -21.63 -7.53 -7.19
C PHE A 57 -22.91 -8.31 -7.49
N ALA A 58 -24.03 -7.63 -7.73
CA ALA A 58 -25.30 -8.27 -8.09
C ALA A 58 -25.24 -9.02 -9.44
N ASP A 59 -24.27 -8.71 -10.29
CA ASP A 59 -24.06 -9.41 -11.56
C ASP A 59 -23.38 -10.79 -11.37
N TYR A 60 -22.87 -11.11 -10.18
CA TYR A 60 -22.06 -12.30 -9.91
C TYR A 60 -22.74 -13.25 -8.91
N ALA A 61 -22.51 -14.56 -9.07
CA ALA A 61 -23.01 -15.61 -8.19
C ALA A 61 -22.16 -15.70 -6.90
N LEU A 62 -22.24 -14.68 -6.02
CA LEU A 62 -21.54 -14.62 -4.75
C LEU A 62 -22.35 -13.88 -3.69
N GLU A 63 -22.03 -14.08 -2.42
CA GLU A 63 -22.57 -13.33 -1.28
C GLU A 63 -21.64 -12.13 -1.01
N ALA A 64 -22.15 -10.92 -1.20
CA ALA A 64 -21.37 -9.70 -0.95
C ALA A 64 -21.95 -8.88 0.20
N ALA A 65 -21.07 -8.41 1.10
CA ALA A 65 -21.40 -7.42 2.11
C ALA A 65 -20.53 -6.17 1.92
N ILE A 66 -21.14 -4.98 2.01
CA ILE A 66 -20.44 -3.70 1.85
C ILE A 66 -20.51 -2.95 3.17
N ILE A 67 -19.34 -2.55 3.68
CA ILE A 67 -19.17 -1.85 4.95
C ILE A 67 -18.54 -0.49 4.67
N ALA A 68 -19.26 0.59 4.98
CA ALA A 68 -18.68 1.92 5.00
C ALA A 68 -17.82 2.11 6.26
N LEU A 69 -16.55 2.48 6.07
CA LEU A 69 -15.64 2.73 7.18
C LEU A 69 -15.98 4.06 7.85
N GLU A 70 -16.13 4.04 9.17
CA GLU A 70 -16.43 5.20 10.00
C GLU A 70 -15.17 5.67 10.74
N GLY A 71 -15.03 7.00 10.86
CA GLY A 71 -13.95 7.57 11.64
C GLY A 71 -14.04 7.14 13.12
N GLY A 72 -12.92 6.64 13.66
CA GLY A 72 -12.85 6.14 15.04
C GLY A 72 -13.23 4.68 15.24
N GLN A 73 -13.88 4.02 14.26
CA GLN A 73 -14.24 2.59 14.31
C GLN A 73 -13.41 1.72 13.36
N PHE A 74 -12.48 2.30 12.64
CA PHE A 74 -11.68 1.63 11.63
C PHE A 74 -11.11 0.27 12.10
N ASP A 75 -10.45 0.27 13.25
CA ASP A 75 -9.79 -0.93 13.78
C ASP A 75 -10.79 -2.05 14.09
N VAL A 76 -11.94 -1.69 14.64
CA VAL A 76 -13.01 -2.64 14.98
C VAL A 76 -13.66 -3.19 13.72
N GLN A 77 -14.00 -2.31 12.76
CA GLN A 77 -14.66 -2.71 11.52
C GLN A 77 -13.76 -3.60 10.66
N VAL A 78 -12.46 -3.30 10.55
CA VAL A 78 -11.51 -4.14 9.83
C VAL A 78 -11.37 -5.50 10.51
N GLN A 79 -11.25 -5.54 11.84
CA GLN A 79 -11.14 -6.81 12.56
C GLN A 79 -12.40 -7.65 12.39
N GLN A 80 -13.59 -7.07 12.51
CA GLN A 80 -14.86 -7.76 12.28
C GLN A 80 -14.97 -8.31 10.86
N ALA A 81 -14.52 -7.56 9.85
CA ALA A 81 -14.52 -8.03 8.48
C ALA A 81 -13.57 -9.22 8.26
N LEU A 82 -12.41 -9.21 8.91
CA LEU A 82 -11.47 -10.34 8.87
C LEU A 82 -12.00 -11.57 9.62
N ASP A 83 -12.56 -11.36 10.82
CA ASP A 83 -13.11 -12.44 11.66
C ASP A 83 -14.34 -13.11 11.03
N ALA A 84 -15.05 -12.39 10.14
CA ALA A 84 -16.15 -12.95 9.37
C ALA A 84 -15.70 -14.02 8.36
N GLY A 85 -14.39 -14.15 8.10
CA GLY A 85 -13.79 -15.18 7.25
C GLY A 85 -14.27 -15.14 5.79
N PRO A 86 -14.22 -13.98 5.10
CA PRO A 86 -14.55 -13.93 3.68
C PRO A 86 -13.47 -14.61 2.84
N ASP A 87 -13.83 -15.07 1.63
CA ASP A 87 -12.86 -15.58 0.65
C ASP A 87 -11.98 -14.42 0.14
N ALA A 88 -12.59 -13.24 -0.08
CA ALA A 88 -11.89 -12.03 -0.46
C ALA A 88 -12.42 -10.79 0.26
N LEU A 89 -11.51 -9.85 0.55
CA LEU A 89 -11.78 -8.56 1.13
C LEU A 89 -11.38 -7.46 0.15
N PHE A 90 -12.35 -6.82 -0.47
CA PHE A 90 -12.16 -5.67 -1.35
C PHE A 90 -12.01 -4.40 -0.51
N VAL A 91 -11.04 -3.56 -0.84
CA VAL A 91 -10.74 -2.34 -0.07
C VAL A 91 -10.74 -1.14 -0.98
N LEU A 92 -11.86 -0.43 -1.05
CA LEU A 92 -11.99 0.83 -1.79
C LEU A 92 -11.63 2.01 -0.89
N ALA A 93 -10.37 2.40 -0.94
CA ALA A 93 -9.81 3.40 -0.03
C ALA A 93 -8.49 3.99 -0.58
N GLY A 94 -7.86 4.89 0.19
CA GLY A 94 -6.50 5.33 -0.07
C GLY A 94 -5.45 4.29 0.36
N ASP A 95 -4.19 4.50 -0.09
CA ASP A 95 -3.08 3.58 0.14
C ASP A 95 -2.83 3.25 1.62
N GLY A 96 -3.00 4.22 2.53
CA GLY A 96 -2.84 4.01 3.96
C GLY A 96 -3.84 3.00 4.54
N THR A 97 -5.12 3.13 4.16
CA THR A 97 -6.18 2.18 4.55
C THR A 97 -5.93 0.80 3.95
N ALA A 98 -5.65 0.73 2.64
CA ALA A 98 -5.37 -0.52 1.95
C ALA A 98 -4.17 -1.25 2.59
N ARG A 99 -3.09 -0.52 2.90
CA ARG A 99 -1.91 -1.04 3.61
C ARG A 99 -2.28 -1.59 4.99
N ALA A 100 -3.06 -0.85 5.76
CA ALA A 100 -3.45 -1.27 7.12
C ALA A 100 -4.28 -2.55 7.10
N VAL A 101 -5.24 -2.68 6.18
CA VAL A 101 -6.05 -3.88 6.01
C VAL A 101 -5.19 -5.06 5.56
N ALA A 102 -4.36 -4.90 4.54
CA ALA A 102 -3.50 -5.95 4.03
C ALA A 102 -2.47 -6.44 5.08
N SER A 103 -1.91 -5.51 5.88
CA SER A 103 -0.99 -5.85 6.98
C SER A 103 -1.66 -6.68 8.06
N ARG A 104 -2.94 -6.42 8.38
CA ARG A 104 -3.71 -7.18 9.37
C ARG A 104 -4.14 -8.54 8.86
N ALA A 105 -4.54 -8.62 7.60
CA ALA A 105 -4.88 -9.90 6.98
C ALA A 105 -3.68 -10.85 6.99
N GLY A 106 -2.50 -10.35 6.68
CA GLY A 106 -1.30 -11.16 6.63
C GLY A 106 -1.35 -12.29 5.59
N PRO A 107 -0.38 -13.19 5.59
CA PRO A 107 -0.28 -14.24 4.57
C PRO A 107 -1.33 -15.35 4.70
N ALA A 108 -1.94 -15.50 5.88
CA ALA A 108 -2.93 -16.54 6.16
C ALA A 108 -4.38 -16.03 6.11
N GLY A 109 -4.58 -14.72 5.92
CA GLY A 109 -5.88 -14.08 5.84
C GLY A 109 -6.60 -14.29 4.50
N PRO A 110 -7.76 -13.65 4.30
CA PRO A 110 -8.47 -13.67 3.03
C PRO A 110 -7.66 -13.07 1.90
N LEU A 111 -8.07 -13.27 0.65
CA LEU A 111 -7.51 -12.56 -0.49
C LEU A 111 -7.84 -11.07 -0.37
N ILE A 112 -6.86 -10.20 -0.54
CA ILE A 112 -7.05 -8.75 -0.47
C ILE A 112 -7.09 -8.17 -1.89
N ALA A 113 -8.15 -7.44 -2.20
CA ALA A 113 -8.29 -6.70 -3.44
C ALA A 113 -8.27 -5.19 -3.15
N PRO A 114 -7.09 -4.54 -3.11
CA PRO A 114 -7.01 -3.10 -2.89
C PRO A 114 -7.45 -2.35 -4.15
N LEU A 115 -8.55 -1.60 -4.06
CA LEU A 115 -9.12 -0.85 -5.18
C LEU A 115 -8.69 0.64 -5.11
N PRO A 116 -8.49 1.30 -6.27
CA PRO A 116 -8.03 2.68 -6.31
C PRO A 116 -9.10 3.66 -5.82
N GLY A 117 -9.06 4.03 -4.54
CA GLY A 117 -9.98 5.01 -3.92
C GLY A 117 -9.26 6.24 -3.37
N GLY A 118 -7.95 6.32 -3.46
CA GLY A 118 -7.15 7.44 -2.97
C GLY A 118 -6.65 8.37 -4.08
N THR A 119 -5.68 9.19 -3.73
CA THR A 119 -5.05 10.13 -4.67
C THR A 119 -3.88 9.49 -5.43
N MET A 120 -3.03 8.74 -4.74
CA MET A 120 -1.83 8.16 -5.36
C MET A 120 -2.09 6.76 -5.91
N ASN A 121 -2.83 5.96 -5.16
CA ASN A 121 -3.22 4.58 -5.53
C ASN A 121 -2.02 3.74 -5.98
N MET A 122 -0.90 3.82 -5.24
CA MET A 122 0.35 3.17 -5.62
C MET A 122 0.20 1.64 -5.66
N LEU A 123 -0.35 1.07 -4.59
CA LEU A 123 -0.58 -0.36 -4.49
C LEU A 123 -1.63 -0.86 -5.51
N PRO A 124 -2.83 -0.26 -5.61
CA PRO A 124 -3.81 -0.66 -6.61
C PRO A 124 -3.30 -0.55 -8.05
N ARG A 125 -2.59 0.52 -8.38
CA ARG A 125 -2.03 0.71 -9.74
C ARG A 125 -0.99 -0.34 -10.10
N ALA A 126 -0.16 -0.74 -9.13
CA ALA A 126 0.83 -1.78 -9.36
C ALA A 126 0.17 -3.15 -9.63
N LEU A 127 -0.99 -3.41 -9.02
CA LEU A 127 -1.70 -4.68 -9.12
C LEU A 127 -2.66 -4.73 -10.33
N TYR A 128 -3.38 -3.64 -10.62
CA TYR A 128 -4.44 -3.63 -11.65
C TYR A 128 -4.10 -2.81 -12.90
N GLY A 129 -3.06 -1.98 -12.86
CA GLY A 129 -2.69 -1.13 -14.00
C GLY A 129 -3.69 0.01 -14.30
N THR A 130 -4.76 0.15 -13.52
CA THR A 130 -5.80 1.16 -13.69
C THR A 130 -5.95 2.05 -12.47
N SER A 131 -6.53 3.24 -12.65
CA SER A 131 -6.96 4.14 -11.58
C SER A 131 -8.48 4.21 -11.43
N ASP A 132 -9.23 3.47 -12.25
CA ASP A 132 -10.68 3.34 -12.13
C ASP A 132 -11.03 2.12 -11.27
N TRP A 133 -11.65 2.36 -10.11
CA TRP A 133 -11.96 1.31 -9.15
C TRP A 133 -13.03 0.33 -9.67
N LYS A 134 -13.94 0.77 -10.54
CA LYS A 134 -14.97 -0.10 -11.11
C LYS A 134 -14.37 -1.11 -12.08
N SER A 135 -13.44 -0.64 -12.89
CA SER A 135 -12.65 -1.52 -13.78
C SER A 135 -11.79 -2.49 -12.97
N ALA A 136 -11.11 -2.01 -11.91
CA ALA A 136 -10.30 -2.87 -11.04
C ALA A 136 -11.15 -3.94 -10.34
N LEU A 137 -12.36 -3.58 -9.86
CA LEU A 137 -13.30 -4.52 -9.24
C LEU A 137 -13.74 -5.61 -10.23
N ARG A 138 -14.15 -5.23 -11.45
CA ARG A 138 -14.52 -6.20 -12.49
C ARG A 138 -13.36 -7.11 -12.87
N GLN A 139 -12.18 -6.54 -13.12
CA GLN A 139 -10.98 -7.34 -13.41
C GLN A 139 -10.67 -8.35 -12.30
N ALA A 140 -10.80 -7.95 -11.03
CA ALA A 140 -10.59 -8.86 -9.91
C ALA A 140 -11.62 -10.00 -9.87
N LEU A 141 -12.87 -9.74 -10.23
CA LEU A 141 -13.94 -10.74 -10.25
C LEU A 141 -13.88 -11.65 -11.51
N GLU A 142 -13.57 -11.09 -12.66
CA GLU A 142 -13.62 -11.77 -13.96
C GLU A 142 -12.32 -12.52 -14.29
N GLU A 143 -11.18 -11.92 -13.94
CA GLU A 143 -9.85 -12.41 -14.31
C GLU A 143 -8.96 -12.69 -13.09
N GLY A 144 -9.53 -12.56 -11.88
CA GLY A 144 -8.77 -12.60 -10.63
C GLY A 144 -8.07 -13.94 -10.41
N ALA A 145 -6.82 -13.84 -9.99
CA ALA A 145 -5.99 -14.95 -9.52
C ALA A 145 -5.36 -14.59 -8.17
N GLU A 146 -5.02 -15.59 -7.39
CA GLU A 146 -4.28 -15.40 -6.15
C GLU A 146 -2.82 -15.10 -6.47
N GLN A 147 -2.30 -14.00 -5.91
CA GLN A 147 -0.89 -13.65 -5.98
C GLN A 147 -0.35 -13.33 -4.58
N SER A 148 0.80 -13.94 -4.22
CA SER A 148 1.55 -13.55 -3.02
C SER A 148 2.22 -12.20 -3.23
N VAL A 149 1.94 -11.24 -2.36
CA VAL A 149 2.56 -9.92 -2.39
C VAL A 149 3.68 -9.84 -1.36
N ALA A 150 4.88 -9.55 -1.85
CA ALA A 150 6.02 -9.28 -1.01
C ALA A 150 6.02 -7.84 -0.51
N GLY A 151 6.73 -7.57 0.58
CA GLY A 151 6.87 -6.24 1.13
C GLY A 151 8.06 -6.12 2.07
N GLY A 152 8.08 -5.06 2.83
CA GLY A 152 9.02 -4.87 3.91
C GLY A 152 8.34 -4.47 5.21
N GLU A 153 9.04 -4.65 6.30
CA GLU A 153 8.65 -4.20 7.62
C GLU A 153 9.70 -3.27 8.19
N VAL A 154 9.27 -2.13 8.67
CA VAL A 154 10.08 -1.15 9.37
C VAL A 154 9.72 -1.18 10.85
N SER A 155 10.72 -1.31 11.72
CA SER A 155 10.53 -1.26 13.18
C SER A 155 11.55 -0.35 13.85
N ASP A 156 11.11 0.49 14.78
CA ASP A 156 11.96 1.34 15.62
C ASP A 156 11.98 0.89 17.08
N GLY A 157 11.47 -0.33 17.35
CA GLY A 157 11.34 -0.90 18.68
C GLY A 157 10.08 -0.44 19.44
N ARG A 158 9.37 0.58 18.98
CA ARG A 158 8.10 1.04 19.52
C ARG A 158 6.94 0.74 18.57
N ILE A 159 7.12 1.07 17.29
CA ILE A 159 6.15 0.82 16.24
C ILE A 159 6.72 -0.18 15.24
N ARG A 160 5.81 -0.82 14.54
CA ARG A 160 6.10 -1.76 13.48
C ARG A 160 5.13 -1.47 12.35
N GLU A 161 5.67 -1.12 11.18
CA GLU A 161 4.91 -0.72 10.01
C GLU A 161 5.33 -1.55 8.80
N SER A 162 4.37 -2.15 8.12
CA SER A 162 4.61 -2.80 6.84
C SER A 162 4.58 -1.79 5.70
N PHE A 163 5.29 -2.08 4.62
CA PHE A 163 5.16 -1.35 3.36
C PHE A 163 5.16 -2.33 2.18
N PHE A 164 4.39 -2.00 1.17
CA PHE A 164 4.21 -2.83 -0.02
C PHE A 164 4.70 -2.15 -1.29
N CYS A 165 4.95 -0.84 -1.22
CA CYS A 165 5.52 -0.07 -2.33
C CYS A 165 6.92 0.39 -2.01
N ALA A 166 7.09 1.34 -1.08
CA ALA A 166 8.41 1.88 -0.74
C ALA A 166 8.46 2.49 0.67
N ALA A 167 9.65 2.44 1.26
CA ALA A 167 9.99 3.19 2.47
C ALA A 167 11.18 4.12 2.18
N ILE A 168 11.01 5.42 2.46
CA ILE A 168 12.05 6.45 2.33
C ILE A 168 12.48 6.86 3.73
N LEU A 169 13.74 6.68 4.04
CA LEU A 169 14.33 6.99 5.35
C LEU A 169 15.33 8.15 5.20
N GLY A 170 15.16 9.21 5.99
CA GLY A 170 16.08 10.33 6.01
C GLY A 170 15.52 11.65 5.46
N ALA A 171 16.41 12.54 5.05
CA ALA A 171 16.10 13.93 4.70
C ALA A 171 14.99 14.12 3.65
N PRO A 172 14.91 13.36 2.55
CA PRO A 172 13.85 13.53 1.56
C PRO A 172 12.43 13.39 2.12
N ALA A 173 12.24 12.58 3.16
CA ALA A 173 10.95 12.41 3.81
C ALA A 173 10.39 13.70 4.45
N LEU A 174 11.24 14.70 4.72
CA LEU A 174 10.82 16.00 5.28
C LEU A 174 10.03 16.86 4.27
N TRP A 175 10.08 16.53 2.98
CA TRP A 175 9.35 17.26 1.95
C TRP A 175 7.90 16.80 1.77
N ALA A 176 7.53 15.64 2.31
CA ALA A 176 6.17 15.12 2.20
C ALA A 176 5.11 16.11 2.72
N PRO A 177 5.27 16.75 3.91
CA PRO A 177 4.33 17.76 4.38
C PRO A 177 4.27 19.03 3.51
N ALA A 178 5.40 19.43 2.89
CA ALA A 178 5.42 20.57 1.99
C ALA A 178 4.63 20.30 0.70
N ARG A 179 4.76 19.09 0.15
CA ARG A 179 4.00 18.65 -1.03
C ARG A 179 2.50 18.62 -0.74
N GLU A 180 2.11 18.11 0.42
CA GLU A 180 0.71 18.06 0.82
C GLU A 180 0.12 19.45 0.99
N ALA A 181 0.84 20.37 1.63
CA ALA A 181 0.42 21.75 1.77
C ALA A 181 0.27 22.49 0.40
N VAL A 182 1.11 22.19 -0.60
CA VAL A 182 0.93 22.69 -1.97
C VAL A 182 -0.35 22.13 -2.58
N ARG A 183 -0.62 20.84 -2.41
CA ARG A 183 -1.83 20.18 -2.92
C ARG A 183 -3.10 20.79 -2.32
N GLU A 184 -3.06 21.19 -1.05
CA GLU A 184 -4.14 21.84 -0.34
C GLU A 184 -4.23 23.36 -0.61
N GLY A 185 -3.38 23.92 -1.50
CA GLY A 185 -3.34 25.35 -1.81
C GLY A 185 -2.74 26.23 -0.70
N LYS A 186 -2.15 25.62 0.35
CA LYS A 186 -1.58 26.32 1.53
C LYS A 186 -0.11 26.71 1.28
N PHE A 187 0.15 27.59 0.31
CA PHE A 187 1.51 27.95 -0.15
C PHE A 187 2.42 28.50 0.95
N GLY A 188 1.89 29.27 1.92
CA GLY A 188 2.67 29.76 3.06
C GLY A 188 3.19 28.64 3.97
N LEU A 189 2.36 27.63 4.24
CA LEU A 189 2.72 26.42 4.99
C LEU A 189 3.70 25.55 4.21
N ALA A 190 3.48 25.39 2.90
CA ALA A 190 4.39 24.67 2.00
C ALA A 190 5.79 25.29 2.01
N TRP A 191 5.89 26.63 1.95
CA TRP A 191 7.16 27.35 2.07
C TRP A 191 7.84 27.12 3.43
N ALA A 192 7.09 27.22 4.53
CA ALA A 192 7.62 27.00 5.89
C ALA A 192 8.14 25.57 6.06
N TYR A 193 7.40 24.58 5.59
CA TYR A 193 7.82 23.17 5.60
C TYR A 193 9.02 22.93 4.70
N GLY A 194 9.01 23.46 3.48
CA GLY A 194 10.13 23.38 2.54
C GLY A 194 11.42 23.97 3.10
N ARG A 195 11.35 25.16 3.69
CA ARG A 195 12.51 25.81 4.35
C ARG A 195 13.01 25.01 5.56
N ARG A 196 12.11 24.42 6.35
CA ARG A 196 12.48 23.58 7.49
C ARG A 196 13.10 22.27 7.03
N ALA A 197 12.55 21.67 5.97
CA ALA A 197 13.11 20.47 5.33
C ALA A 197 14.53 20.75 4.81
N LEU A 198 14.74 21.87 4.12
CA LEU A 198 16.04 22.29 3.60
C LEU A 198 17.09 22.43 4.71
N ARG A 199 16.75 23.12 5.82
CA ARG A 199 17.67 23.29 6.94
C ARG A 199 18.05 21.98 7.61
N ARG A 200 17.16 20.98 7.63
CA ARG A 200 17.39 19.67 8.26
C ARG A 200 18.00 18.67 7.30
N ALA A 201 17.77 18.81 6.00
CA ALA A 201 18.36 17.95 4.98
C ALA A 201 19.88 17.90 5.06
N PHE A 202 20.52 19.01 5.43
CA PHE A 202 21.98 19.12 5.55
C PHE A 202 22.53 18.76 6.94
N SER A 203 21.70 18.38 7.92
CA SER A 203 22.13 18.21 9.31
C SER A 203 22.27 16.77 9.81
N GLY A 204 21.88 15.78 9.04
CA GLY A 204 21.82 14.41 9.55
C GLY A 204 22.19 13.32 8.56
N ARG A 205 23.43 12.83 8.62
CA ARG A 205 23.82 11.61 7.89
C ARG A 205 23.32 10.38 8.62
N LEU A 206 22.60 9.52 7.88
CA LEU A 206 22.27 8.18 8.34
C LEU A 206 23.51 7.30 8.33
N ARG A 207 23.63 6.44 9.33
CA ARG A 207 24.50 5.26 9.29
C ARG A 207 23.61 4.05 9.01
N PHE A 208 23.99 3.24 8.06
CA PHE A 208 23.20 2.07 7.71
C PHE A 208 24.09 0.87 7.42
N SER A 209 23.59 -0.29 7.75
CA SER A 209 24.14 -1.60 7.42
C SER A 209 23.11 -2.37 6.63
N LEU A 210 23.51 -2.96 5.51
CA LEU A 210 22.68 -3.80 4.63
C LEU A 210 23.20 -5.23 4.76
N ASP A 211 22.31 -6.17 5.10
CA ASP A 211 22.60 -7.61 5.28
C ASP A 211 23.84 -7.87 6.17
N GLY A 212 23.94 -7.11 7.28
CA GLY A 212 25.03 -7.27 8.23
C GLY A 212 26.41 -6.78 7.75
N ARG A 213 26.52 -6.15 6.57
CA ARG A 213 27.79 -5.58 6.10
C ARG A 213 28.17 -4.33 6.86
N ALA A 214 29.42 -3.92 6.74
CA ALA A 214 29.98 -2.75 7.43
C ALA A 214 29.12 -1.49 7.26
N ASP A 215 29.01 -0.71 8.34
CA ASP A 215 28.24 0.55 8.37
C ASP A 215 28.74 1.53 7.31
N ARG A 216 27.82 2.06 6.52
CA ARG A 216 28.03 3.12 5.53
C ARG A 216 27.27 4.38 5.94
N ARG A 217 27.55 5.49 5.29
CA ARG A 217 26.86 6.75 5.53
C ARG A 217 26.15 7.20 4.28
N ALA A 218 24.92 7.74 4.45
CA ALA A 218 24.15 8.36 3.41
C ALA A 218 23.24 9.43 3.99
N GLU A 219 22.62 10.23 3.16
CA GLU A 219 21.59 11.18 3.57
C GLU A 219 20.21 10.58 3.54
N ALA A 220 20.00 9.65 2.63
CA ALA A 220 18.78 8.90 2.52
C ALA A 220 19.03 7.45 2.12
N LEU A 221 18.12 6.58 2.57
CA LEU A 221 17.97 5.21 2.12
C LEU A 221 16.54 5.04 1.64
N VAL A 222 16.38 4.63 0.39
CA VAL A 222 15.09 4.26 -0.20
C VAL A 222 15.05 2.75 -0.33
N LEU A 223 13.98 2.16 0.16
CA LEU A 223 13.73 0.72 0.11
C LEU A 223 12.46 0.50 -0.70
N ILE A 224 12.55 -0.28 -1.76
CA ILE A 224 11.47 -0.49 -2.71
C ILE A 224 11.11 -1.98 -2.71
N SER A 225 9.81 -2.28 -2.66
CA SER A 225 9.35 -3.66 -2.73
C SER A 225 9.57 -4.22 -4.14
N PRO A 226 9.72 -5.54 -4.28
CA PRO A 226 9.90 -6.18 -5.59
C PRO A 226 8.77 -5.87 -6.57
N MET A 227 7.54 -5.78 -6.10
CA MET A 227 6.37 -5.47 -6.92
C MET A 227 6.51 -4.14 -7.69
N ILE A 228 7.10 -3.13 -7.06
CA ILE A 228 7.34 -1.82 -7.67
C ILE A 228 8.69 -1.79 -8.41
N SER A 229 9.67 -2.51 -7.88
CA SER A 229 11.05 -2.44 -8.37
C SER A 229 11.22 -2.92 -9.81
N LYS A 230 10.49 -3.94 -10.26
CA LYS A 230 10.65 -4.59 -11.60
C LYS A 230 12.09 -4.95 -11.99
N ALA A 231 13.09 -4.54 -11.21
CA ALA A 231 14.51 -4.77 -11.43
C ALA A 231 15.05 -5.94 -10.62
N ILE A 232 14.27 -6.46 -9.69
CA ILE A 232 14.62 -7.53 -8.76
C ILE A 232 13.55 -8.60 -8.86
N ASP A 233 13.97 -9.86 -8.87
CA ASP A 233 13.06 -11.00 -8.74
C ASP A 233 12.18 -10.84 -7.49
N GLU A 234 10.89 -11.12 -7.61
CA GLU A 234 9.88 -10.95 -6.55
C GLU A 234 10.27 -11.63 -5.23
N HIS A 235 11.14 -12.62 -5.30
CA HIS A 235 11.62 -13.39 -4.16
C HIS A 235 13.01 -12.98 -3.68
N ALA A 236 13.67 -12.04 -4.35
CA ALA A 236 15.08 -11.73 -4.10
C ALA A 236 15.33 -10.78 -2.93
N GLY A 237 14.35 -9.99 -2.51
CA GLY A 237 14.49 -9.02 -1.41
C GLY A 237 13.95 -7.65 -1.73
N LEU A 238 14.31 -6.66 -0.91
CA LEU A 238 14.01 -5.24 -1.16
C LEU A 238 15.11 -4.64 -2.03
N GLU A 239 14.76 -3.79 -2.98
CA GLU A 239 15.73 -2.93 -3.65
C GLU A 239 16.11 -1.78 -2.72
N ALA A 240 17.37 -1.71 -2.33
CA ALA A 240 17.90 -0.61 -1.53
C ALA A 240 18.65 0.37 -2.43
N ALA A 241 18.18 1.60 -2.49
CA ALA A 241 18.84 2.71 -3.16
C ALA A 241 19.45 3.66 -2.12
N VAL A 242 20.76 3.86 -2.21
CA VAL A 242 21.53 4.73 -1.32
C VAL A 242 21.75 6.07 -2.01
N MET A 243 21.40 7.15 -1.34
CA MET A 243 21.46 8.51 -1.89
C MET A 243 22.42 9.39 -1.09
N ASN A 244 23.32 10.08 -1.81
CA ASN A 244 24.27 11.04 -1.28
C ASN A 244 23.93 12.49 -1.71
N THR A 245 24.40 13.49 -0.98
CA THR A 245 23.97 14.88 -0.83
C THR A 245 23.73 15.73 -2.06
N ALA A 246 24.44 15.54 -3.16
CA ALA A 246 24.35 16.48 -4.29
C ALA A 246 22.95 16.44 -4.95
N ASP A 247 22.23 15.34 -4.78
CA ASP A 247 21.04 15.00 -5.57
C ASP A 247 19.77 14.75 -4.74
N ALA A 248 19.75 15.09 -3.44
CA ALA A 248 18.60 14.86 -2.58
C ALA A 248 17.32 15.55 -3.09
N LEU A 249 17.43 16.69 -3.78
CA LEU A 249 16.32 17.37 -4.44
C LEU A 249 15.91 16.63 -5.73
N GLN A 250 16.89 16.11 -6.44
CA GLN A 250 16.70 15.31 -7.65
C GLN A 250 16.13 13.94 -7.29
N ALA A 251 16.64 13.34 -6.21
CA ALA A 251 16.14 12.12 -5.61
C ALA A 251 14.69 12.23 -5.09
N PHE A 252 14.30 13.40 -4.59
CA PHE A 252 12.90 13.67 -4.24
C PHE A 252 12.00 13.78 -5.47
N ARG A 253 12.46 14.42 -6.53
CA ARG A 253 11.77 14.36 -7.83
C ARG A 253 11.67 12.94 -8.34
N LEU A 254 12.73 12.15 -8.19
CA LEU A 254 12.80 10.73 -8.55
C LEU A 254 11.92 9.85 -7.68
N ALA A 255 11.86 10.04 -6.37
CA ALA A 255 10.93 9.28 -5.50
C ALA A 255 9.46 9.66 -5.74
N ALA A 256 9.18 10.91 -6.12
CA ALA A 256 7.85 11.32 -6.60
C ALA A 256 7.56 10.77 -8.01
N HIS A 257 8.59 10.49 -8.78
CA HIS A 257 8.55 9.87 -10.11
C HIS A 257 9.02 8.40 -10.10
N ALA A 258 9.24 7.78 -8.94
CA ALA A 258 9.71 6.38 -8.83
C ALA A 258 8.73 5.35 -9.42
N VAL A 259 7.58 5.81 -9.88
CA VAL A 259 6.68 5.09 -10.80
C VAL A 259 7.20 5.13 -12.25
N PHE A 260 8.24 5.93 -12.57
CA PHE A 260 8.77 6.14 -13.93
C PHE A 260 10.23 5.68 -14.06
N ASP A 261 10.53 4.92 -15.10
CA ASP A 261 11.69 4.08 -15.37
C ASP A 261 13.08 4.77 -15.56
N GLY A 262 13.39 5.94 -15.05
CA GLY A 262 14.65 6.63 -15.38
C GLY A 262 15.68 6.80 -14.24
N TRP A 263 15.27 6.70 -13.00
CA TRP A 263 16.09 7.07 -11.83
C TRP A 263 17.25 6.09 -11.52
N ARG A 264 17.14 4.85 -12.00
CA ARG A 264 18.21 3.84 -11.83
C ARG A 264 19.45 4.11 -12.66
N GLN A 265 19.32 4.93 -13.69
CA GLN A 265 20.43 5.29 -14.59
C GLN A 265 21.27 6.46 -14.05
N ASP A 266 20.86 7.08 -12.93
CA ASP A 266 21.61 8.14 -12.30
C ASP A 266 22.88 7.57 -11.63
N PRO A 267 24.09 8.02 -11.99
CA PRO A 267 25.36 7.53 -11.41
C PRO A 267 25.49 7.75 -9.90
N ALA A 268 24.69 8.63 -9.30
CA ALA A 268 24.65 8.87 -7.87
C ALA A 268 23.83 7.80 -7.10
N VAL A 269 23.08 6.94 -7.81
CA VAL A 269 22.21 5.92 -7.22
C VAL A 269 22.86 4.55 -7.33
N THR A 270 23.18 3.96 -6.18
CA THR A 270 23.65 2.56 -6.13
C THR A 270 22.49 1.71 -5.62
N THR A 271 22.00 0.81 -6.46
CA THR A 271 20.92 -0.11 -6.09
C THR A 271 21.44 -1.51 -5.77
N ARG A 272 20.74 -2.18 -4.87
CA ARG A 272 21.10 -3.52 -4.42
C ARG A 272 19.90 -4.23 -3.82
N SER A 273 19.77 -5.54 -4.08
CA SER A 273 18.82 -6.39 -3.36
C SER A 273 19.31 -6.69 -1.95
N ILE A 274 18.42 -6.60 -0.96
CA ILE A 274 18.70 -6.84 0.46
C ILE A 274 17.56 -7.60 1.14
N GLN A 275 17.91 -8.36 2.18
CA GLN A 275 16.93 -9.02 3.06
C GLN A 275 16.66 -8.20 4.32
N GLN A 276 17.65 -7.45 4.79
CA GLN A 276 17.53 -6.64 6.00
C GLN A 276 18.41 -5.39 5.97
N ALA A 277 17.97 -4.36 6.68
CA ALA A 277 18.75 -3.17 6.91
C ALA A 277 18.66 -2.73 8.38
N THR A 278 19.74 -2.17 8.88
CA THR A 278 19.73 -1.43 10.15
C THR A 278 20.16 0.00 9.87
N VAL A 279 19.33 0.96 10.27
CA VAL A 279 19.58 2.39 10.05
C VAL A 279 19.66 3.09 11.40
N ARG A 280 20.68 3.94 11.56
CA ARG A 280 20.94 4.71 12.80
C ARG A 280 21.17 6.18 12.47
N ALA A 281 20.65 7.06 13.33
CA ALA A 281 20.89 8.50 13.26
C ALA A 281 21.14 9.07 14.66
N ARG A 282 21.59 10.32 14.75
CA ARG A 282 21.75 11.03 16.03
C ARG A 282 20.40 11.49 16.61
N SER A 283 19.39 11.68 15.77
CA SER A 283 18.05 12.14 16.13
C SER A 283 16.99 11.21 15.53
N ARG A 284 15.73 11.52 15.77
CA ARG A 284 14.62 10.83 15.10
C ARG A 284 14.77 10.92 13.59
N ILE A 285 14.42 9.85 12.90
CA ILE A 285 14.56 9.69 11.45
C ILE A 285 13.20 10.01 10.80
N PRO A 286 13.12 11.13 10.05
CA PRO A 286 11.94 11.38 9.23
C PRO A 286 11.86 10.31 8.14
N SER A 287 10.67 9.77 7.95
CA SER A 287 10.44 8.65 7.05
C SER A 287 9.13 8.85 6.29
N VAL A 288 9.01 8.24 5.12
CA VAL A 288 7.76 8.07 4.39
C VAL A 288 7.57 6.59 4.10
N ILE A 289 6.45 6.03 4.47
CA ILE A 289 6.11 4.62 4.30
C ILE A 289 4.85 4.53 3.44
N ASP A 290 4.97 4.01 2.23
CA ASP A 290 3.89 3.96 1.21
C ASP A 290 3.15 5.31 1.05
N GLY A 291 3.90 6.40 1.02
CA GLY A 291 3.38 7.76 0.88
C GLY A 291 3.01 8.46 2.18
N GLU A 292 2.91 7.76 3.31
CA GLU A 292 2.53 8.32 4.61
C GLU A 292 3.76 8.77 5.41
N PRO A 293 3.79 10.03 5.90
CA PRO A 293 4.91 10.53 6.69
C PRO A 293 4.89 9.96 8.11
N VAL A 294 6.02 9.40 8.52
CA VAL A 294 6.23 8.81 9.86
C VAL A 294 7.53 9.32 10.47
N LEU A 295 7.53 9.67 11.74
CA LEU A 295 8.73 10.06 12.48
C LEU A 295 9.21 8.90 13.36
N LEU A 296 10.20 8.18 12.90
CA LEU A 296 10.77 7.01 13.57
C LEU A 296 11.85 7.40 14.58
N ARG A 297 12.18 6.50 15.52
CA ARG A 297 13.28 6.66 16.46
C ARG A 297 14.63 6.62 15.75
N HIS A 298 15.70 6.88 16.49
CA HIS A 298 17.07 6.99 15.99
C HIS A 298 17.71 5.65 15.57
N VAL A 299 17.07 4.53 15.85
CA VAL A 299 17.47 3.19 15.38
C VAL A 299 16.28 2.51 14.73
N ILE A 300 16.44 2.09 13.49
CA ILE A 300 15.41 1.43 12.68
C ILE A 300 15.99 0.10 12.20
N LYS A 301 15.19 -0.93 12.29
CA LYS A 301 15.42 -2.22 11.63
C LYS A 301 14.40 -2.37 10.50
N VAL A 302 14.87 -2.83 9.35
CA VAL A 302 14.02 -3.18 8.21
C VAL A 302 14.27 -4.62 7.85
N ARG A 303 13.23 -5.34 7.50
CA ARG A 303 13.32 -6.70 6.99
C ARG A 303 12.42 -6.88 5.77
N PHE A 304 12.84 -7.70 4.86
CA PHE A 304 12.04 -8.18 3.75
C PHE A 304 11.03 -9.21 4.25
N ILE A 305 9.83 -9.18 3.69
CA ILE A 305 8.77 -10.15 3.92
C ILE A 305 8.36 -10.73 2.57
N ARG A 306 8.66 -12.00 2.35
CA ARG A 306 8.43 -12.69 1.07
C ARG A 306 6.94 -12.76 0.71
N THR A 307 6.09 -13.08 1.68
CA THR A 307 4.64 -13.07 1.55
C THR A 307 4.08 -12.23 2.69
N ALA A 308 3.75 -10.98 2.40
CA ALA A 308 3.17 -10.06 3.38
C ALA A 308 1.65 -10.27 3.47
N PHE A 309 1.01 -10.48 2.34
CA PHE A 309 -0.40 -10.85 2.21
C PHE A 309 -0.64 -11.54 0.86
N ARG A 310 -1.85 -12.08 0.67
CA ARG A 310 -2.30 -12.65 -0.60
C ARG A 310 -3.27 -11.69 -1.26
N ALA A 311 -3.01 -11.35 -2.51
CA ALA A 311 -3.86 -10.44 -3.28
C ALA A 311 -4.72 -11.20 -4.28
N LEU A 312 -5.91 -10.69 -4.54
CA LEU A 312 -6.73 -11.05 -5.70
C LEU A 312 -6.44 -10.04 -6.80
N VAL A 313 -5.77 -10.46 -7.86
CA VAL A 313 -5.31 -9.59 -8.95
C VAL A 313 -5.66 -10.19 -10.30
N PRO A 314 -5.86 -9.38 -11.35
CA PRO A 314 -6.07 -9.94 -12.67
C PRO A 314 -4.86 -10.77 -13.09
N ASN A 315 -5.14 -11.94 -13.67
CA ASN A 315 -4.08 -12.81 -14.18
C ASN A 315 -3.35 -12.04 -15.31
N PRO A 316 -2.03 -11.90 -15.29
CA PRO A 316 -1.34 -11.26 -16.39
C PRO A 316 -1.69 -12.02 -17.68
N PRO A 317 -1.97 -11.32 -18.80
CA PRO A 317 -2.28 -11.99 -20.05
C PRO A 317 -1.16 -12.99 -20.34
N THR A 318 -1.52 -14.25 -20.52
CA THR A 318 -0.58 -15.31 -20.89
C THR A 318 0.22 -14.79 -22.07
N ARG A 319 1.51 -14.55 -21.89
CA ARG A 319 2.38 -14.22 -23.02
C ARG A 319 2.17 -15.33 -24.02
N ALA A 320 1.51 -15.01 -25.13
CA ALA A 320 1.49 -15.91 -26.28
C ALA A 320 2.94 -16.25 -26.56
N GLU A 321 3.31 -17.51 -26.33
CA GLU A 321 4.60 -18.03 -26.72
C GLU A 321 4.68 -17.75 -28.23
N GLY A 322 5.55 -16.82 -28.59
CA GLY A 322 5.79 -16.45 -29.97
C GLY A 322 6.28 -17.69 -30.73
N VAL A 323 5.50 -18.08 -31.70
CA VAL A 323 5.87 -19.00 -32.76
C VAL A 323 6.98 -18.39 -33.59
#